data_1dd634d467f17603230958c404cbfe66
#
_entry.id   1dd634d467f17603230958c404cbfe66
#
_cell.length_a   1.000
_cell.length_b   1.000
_cell.length_c   1.000
_cell.angle_alpha   90.00
_cell.angle_beta   90.00
_cell.angle_gamma   90.00
#
_symmetry.space_group_name_H-M   'P 1'
#
loop_
_entity.id
_entity.type
_entity.pdbx_description
1 polymer ?
#
loop_
_entity_poly.entity_id
_entity_poly.type
_entity_poly.pdbx_seq_one_letter_code
_entity_poly.pdbx_strand_id
1 'polypeptide(L)'
;MGVKRIQLPEIGDVTLYKRRNSRSLRLSITSTGEVRVSMPHWVPYKSGAVFAASKAAWIETMRGQHHSLLKNRQAIGKAHHLYFNQTTGQRVTSRVHAQEIHVGLPRGFDETSSEAQRAARAASIKALRTEAEALLPDRLQSLAERGGYTYKSISVKALKSRWGSCSSTKDIALNLYLMQLPWQLIDYVLWHELTHTKIMRHGPPFWAELERHVPHARNLSKEIHTYQPTLHPR
;
A
#
# COMPACT_ATOMS: atom_id res chain seq x y z
N MET A 1 18.17 -5.38 -23.30
CA MET A 1 17.64 -4.34 -22.39
C MET A 1 18.81 -3.60 -21.75
N GLY A 2 18.89 -2.26 -21.90
CA GLY A 2 20.02 -1.51 -21.33
C GLY A 2 19.73 -1.14 -19.87
N VAL A 3 20.66 -1.48 -18.97
CA VAL A 3 20.63 -1.05 -17.57
C VAL A 3 21.91 -0.24 -17.33
N LYS A 4 21.79 0.90 -16.65
CA LYS A 4 22.92 1.71 -16.24
C LYS A 4 22.76 2.11 -14.79
N ARG A 5 23.78 1.89 -13.95
CA ARG A 5 23.88 2.42 -12.59
C ARG A 5 24.67 3.72 -12.63
N ILE A 6 24.19 4.71 -11.91
CA ILE A 6 24.82 6.01 -11.74
C ILE A 6 24.73 6.43 -10.29
N GLN A 7 25.65 7.26 -9.85
CA GLN A 7 25.62 7.88 -8.54
C GLN A 7 25.27 9.35 -8.69
N LEU A 8 24.26 9.82 -7.95
CA LEU A 8 23.85 11.23 -7.90
C LEU A 8 24.16 11.80 -6.51
N PRO A 9 24.71 13.01 -6.40
CA PRO A 9 25.19 13.57 -5.12
C PRO A 9 24.14 13.57 -4.00
N GLU A 10 22.90 13.94 -4.31
CA GLU A 10 21.81 14.07 -3.33
C GLU A 10 21.00 12.78 -3.11
N ILE A 11 21.13 11.80 -4.01
CA ILE A 11 20.26 10.62 -4.01
C ILE A 11 21.07 9.35 -3.75
N GLY A 12 22.38 9.36 -4.06
CA GLY A 12 23.21 8.15 -4.07
C GLY A 12 22.97 7.29 -5.33
N ASP A 13 22.97 5.97 -5.16
CA ASP A 13 22.87 5.04 -6.29
C ASP A 13 21.47 5.04 -6.93
N VAL A 14 21.45 5.20 -8.25
CA VAL A 14 20.25 5.17 -9.08
C VAL A 14 20.46 4.20 -10.24
N THR A 15 19.51 3.27 -10.41
CA THR A 15 19.53 2.33 -11.53
C THR A 15 18.55 2.76 -12.62
N LEU A 16 19.05 2.98 -13.82
CA LEU A 16 18.29 3.40 -15.00
C LEU A 16 18.01 2.19 -15.89
N TYR A 17 16.73 1.93 -16.17
CA TYR A 17 16.26 0.79 -16.99
C TYR A 17 15.62 1.27 -18.28
N LYS A 18 16.16 0.90 -19.43
CA LYS A 18 15.52 1.11 -20.73
C LYS A 18 14.51 0.01 -21.04
N ARG A 19 13.27 0.42 -21.36
CA ARG A 19 12.17 -0.50 -21.69
C ARG A 19 11.54 -0.15 -23.04
N ARG A 20 11.34 -1.17 -23.89
CA ARG A 20 10.71 -0.99 -25.24
C ARG A 20 9.30 -0.46 -25.16
N ASN A 21 8.52 -0.93 -24.20
CA ASN A 21 7.09 -0.58 -24.07
C ASN A 21 6.81 0.58 -23.09
N SER A 22 7.85 1.30 -22.64
CA SER A 22 7.67 2.49 -21.82
C SER A 22 7.46 3.71 -22.69
N ARG A 23 6.44 4.52 -22.35
CA ARG A 23 6.15 5.79 -23.03
C ARG A 23 6.53 7.01 -22.20
N SER A 24 6.94 6.81 -20.95
CA SER A 24 7.27 7.89 -20.00
C SER A 24 8.40 7.45 -19.06
N LEU A 25 9.03 8.44 -18.42
CA LEU A 25 9.94 8.24 -17.31
C LEU A 25 9.10 7.89 -16.06
N ARG A 26 9.46 6.81 -15.36
CA ARG A 26 8.84 6.42 -14.09
C ARG A 26 9.93 6.17 -13.06
N LEU A 27 9.78 6.80 -11.92
CA LEU A 27 10.64 6.61 -10.76
C LEU A 27 9.96 5.66 -9.77
N SER A 28 10.74 4.77 -9.19
CA SER A 28 10.31 3.86 -8.13
C SER A 28 11.45 3.62 -7.15
N ILE A 29 11.10 3.35 -5.90
CA ILE A 29 12.04 2.97 -4.85
C ILE A 29 11.74 1.52 -4.49
N THR A 30 12.76 0.68 -4.45
CA THR A 30 12.61 -0.72 -4.02
C THR A 30 12.44 -0.80 -2.51
N SER A 31 12.03 -1.96 -2.03
CA SER A 31 11.95 -2.24 -0.58
C SER A 31 13.31 -2.16 0.15
N THR A 32 14.41 -2.20 -0.60
CA THR A 32 15.77 -2.01 -0.09
C THR A 32 16.26 -0.55 -0.17
N GLY A 33 15.38 0.40 -0.59
CA GLY A 33 15.72 1.81 -0.73
C GLY A 33 16.46 2.16 -2.05
N GLU A 34 16.69 1.18 -2.96
CA GLU A 34 17.32 1.44 -4.26
C GLU A 34 16.38 2.27 -5.14
N VAL A 35 16.88 3.36 -5.68
CA VAL A 35 16.15 4.21 -6.61
C VAL A 35 16.27 3.65 -8.03
N ARG A 36 15.12 3.43 -8.67
CA ARG A 36 15.02 2.91 -10.03
C ARG A 36 14.24 3.86 -10.92
N VAL A 37 14.81 4.18 -12.09
CA VAL A 37 14.10 4.92 -13.14
C VAL A 37 13.90 4.02 -14.34
N SER A 38 12.66 3.74 -14.68
CA SER A 38 12.33 3.11 -15.96
C SER A 38 12.05 4.18 -17.01
N MET A 39 12.58 3.98 -18.21
CA MET A 39 12.56 4.97 -19.28
C MET A 39 12.38 4.32 -20.65
N PRO A 40 11.79 5.03 -21.63
CA PRO A 40 11.74 4.58 -23.02
C PRO A 40 13.15 4.29 -23.57
N HIS A 41 13.27 3.31 -24.46
CA HIS A 41 14.59 2.89 -24.97
C HIS A 41 15.31 3.99 -25.79
N TRP A 42 14.56 4.92 -26.39
CA TRP A 42 15.09 6.05 -27.19
C TRP A 42 15.54 7.24 -26.32
N VAL A 43 15.14 7.31 -25.05
CA VAL A 43 15.49 8.42 -24.17
C VAL A 43 16.93 8.26 -23.70
N PRO A 44 17.79 9.31 -23.78
CA PRO A 44 19.16 9.26 -23.27
C PRO A 44 19.21 9.02 -21.75
N TYR A 45 20.20 8.27 -21.27
CA TYR A 45 20.42 8.05 -19.83
C TYR A 45 20.58 9.36 -19.04
N LYS A 46 21.16 10.40 -19.66
CA LYS A 46 21.28 11.73 -19.07
C LYS A 46 19.92 12.32 -18.65
N SER A 47 18.89 12.16 -19.48
CA SER A 47 17.53 12.61 -19.17
C SER A 47 16.92 11.85 -17.97
N GLY A 48 17.21 10.55 -17.86
CA GLY A 48 16.81 9.74 -16.70
C GLY A 48 17.50 10.20 -15.40
N ALA A 49 18.77 10.58 -15.48
CA ALA A 49 19.52 11.12 -14.35
C ALA A 49 18.95 12.48 -13.89
N VAL A 50 18.71 13.40 -14.83
CA VAL A 50 18.10 14.71 -14.55
C VAL A 50 16.70 14.54 -13.94
N PHE A 51 15.91 13.62 -14.47
CA PHE A 51 14.59 13.31 -13.91
C PHE A 51 14.68 12.77 -12.48
N ALA A 52 15.63 11.88 -12.17
CA ALA A 52 15.84 11.41 -10.81
C ALA A 52 16.26 12.56 -9.89
N ALA A 53 17.20 13.40 -10.30
CA ALA A 53 17.67 14.56 -9.55
C ALA A 53 16.52 15.55 -9.25
N SER A 54 15.66 15.84 -10.24
CA SER A 54 14.49 16.71 -10.04
C SER A 54 13.46 16.18 -9.03
N LYS A 55 13.59 14.92 -8.61
CA LYS A 55 12.72 14.25 -7.63
C LYS A 55 13.46 13.92 -6.31
N ALA A 56 14.61 14.55 -6.05
CA ALA A 56 15.43 14.26 -4.85
C ALA A 56 14.62 14.39 -3.55
N ALA A 57 13.92 15.50 -3.34
CA ALA A 57 13.09 15.70 -2.16
C ALA A 57 11.99 14.65 -1.99
N TRP A 58 11.35 14.25 -3.10
CA TRP A 58 10.37 13.16 -3.09
C TRP A 58 11.00 11.81 -2.74
N ILE A 59 12.20 11.53 -3.29
CA ILE A 59 12.94 10.29 -2.99
C ILE A 59 13.32 10.24 -1.51
N GLU A 60 13.76 11.34 -0.94
CA GLU A 60 14.14 11.43 0.46
C GLU A 60 12.93 11.22 1.39
N THR A 61 11.81 11.87 1.10
CA THR A 61 10.54 11.64 1.79
C THR A 61 10.12 10.17 1.71
N MET A 62 10.19 9.58 0.52
CA MET A 62 9.83 8.19 0.30
C MET A 62 10.78 7.21 1.01
N ARG A 63 12.09 7.47 1.00
CA ARG A 63 13.07 6.67 1.76
C ARG A 63 12.81 6.73 3.25
N GLY A 64 12.56 7.91 3.80
CA GLY A 64 12.19 8.07 5.22
C GLY A 64 10.96 7.26 5.60
N GLN A 65 9.97 7.17 4.72
CA GLN A 65 8.74 6.39 4.94
C GLN A 65 8.93 4.88 4.72
N HIS A 66 9.74 4.46 3.74
CA HIS A 66 10.07 3.04 3.53
C HIS A 66 10.94 2.43 4.65
N HIS A 67 11.64 3.28 5.40
CA HIS A 67 12.47 2.89 6.54
C HIS A 67 11.84 3.20 7.90
N SER A 68 10.55 3.60 7.94
CA SER A 68 9.91 3.72 9.24
C SER A 68 9.89 2.34 9.91
N LEU A 69 10.74 2.21 10.94
CA LEU A 69 10.78 1.02 11.78
C LEU A 69 9.43 0.87 12.47
N LEU A 70 8.94 -0.35 12.49
CA LEU A 70 7.81 -0.69 13.34
C LEU A 70 8.28 -0.64 14.79
N LYS A 71 7.49 0.01 15.64
CA LYS A 71 7.85 0.29 17.04
C LYS A 71 7.06 -0.61 18.00
N ASN A 72 7.62 -0.80 19.17
CA ASN A 72 6.91 -1.48 20.24
C ASN A 72 5.62 -0.70 20.61
N ARG A 73 4.54 -1.43 20.87
CA ARG A 73 3.17 -0.91 21.13
C ARG A 73 2.54 -0.12 19.98
N GLN A 74 3.06 -0.25 18.77
CA GLN A 74 2.47 0.39 17.60
C GLN A 74 1.14 -0.25 17.25
N ALA A 75 0.11 0.59 17.03
CA ALA A 75 -1.17 0.14 16.49
C ALA A 75 -1.01 -0.32 15.03
N ILE A 76 -1.59 -1.47 14.72
CA ILE A 76 -1.58 -2.09 13.40
C ILE A 76 -3.04 -2.34 12.99
N GLY A 77 -3.47 -1.69 11.92
CA GLY A 77 -4.86 -1.81 11.45
C GLY A 77 -5.86 -1.17 12.41
N LYS A 78 -6.96 -1.88 12.68
CA LYS A 78 -8.09 -1.40 13.48
C LYS A 78 -8.06 -1.88 14.92
N ALA A 79 -7.48 -3.04 15.18
CA ALA A 79 -7.56 -3.67 16.50
C ALA A 79 -6.21 -4.18 17.02
N HIS A 80 -5.26 -4.49 16.15
CA HIS A 80 -4.02 -5.13 16.59
C HIS A 80 -2.98 -4.13 17.10
N HIS A 81 -2.13 -4.60 18.03
CA HIS A 81 -0.95 -3.88 18.52
C HIS A 81 0.29 -4.76 18.41
N LEU A 82 1.42 -4.17 18.03
CA LEU A 82 2.69 -4.84 17.87
C LEU A 82 3.51 -4.75 19.17
N TYR A 83 4.05 -5.88 19.61
CA TYR A 83 4.91 -5.98 20.78
C TYR A 83 6.22 -6.68 20.45
N PHE A 84 7.33 -6.12 20.90
CA PHE A 84 8.64 -6.77 20.89
C PHE A 84 8.99 -7.24 22.29
N ASN A 85 9.29 -8.53 22.45
CA ASN A 85 9.56 -9.15 23.75
C ASN A 85 10.88 -9.92 23.70
N GLN A 86 11.71 -9.78 24.74
CA GLN A 86 12.90 -10.61 24.88
C GLN A 86 12.53 -12.06 25.13
N THR A 87 13.25 -12.99 24.51
CA THR A 87 13.04 -14.43 24.66
C THR A 87 14.35 -15.17 24.88
N THR A 88 14.26 -16.37 25.45
CA THR A 88 15.41 -17.28 25.63
C THR A 88 15.71 -18.10 24.36
N GLY A 89 14.90 -17.97 23.32
CA GLY A 89 15.08 -18.67 22.05
C GLY A 89 16.35 -18.22 21.29
N GLN A 90 16.70 -18.97 20.26
CA GLN A 90 17.90 -18.67 19.44
C GLN A 90 17.58 -17.91 18.15
N ARG A 91 16.29 -17.74 17.80
CA ARG A 91 15.83 -17.12 16.54
C ARG A 91 14.73 -16.12 16.82
N VAL A 92 14.65 -15.10 15.98
CA VAL A 92 13.51 -14.19 15.96
C VAL A 92 12.26 -14.98 15.57
N THR A 93 11.21 -14.83 16.36
CA THR A 93 9.91 -15.48 16.14
C THR A 93 8.82 -14.43 16.05
N SER A 94 7.68 -14.76 15.42
CA SER A 94 6.51 -13.89 15.46
C SER A 94 5.22 -14.70 15.60
N ARG A 95 4.28 -14.17 16.38
CA ARG A 95 2.97 -14.79 16.62
C ARG A 95 1.89 -13.71 16.63
N VAL A 96 0.77 -14.01 15.99
CA VAL A 96 -0.47 -13.20 16.10
C VAL A 96 -1.45 -14.01 16.95
N HIS A 97 -1.91 -13.42 18.04
CA HIS A 97 -2.88 -14.04 18.92
C HIS A 97 -3.88 -12.97 19.37
N ALA A 98 -5.16 -13.21 19.14
CA ALA A 98 -6.21 -12.22 19.36
C ALA A 98 -5.84 -10.88 18.67
N GLN A 99 -5.75 -9.79 19.40
CA GLN A 99 -5.42 -8.45 18.91
C GLN A 99 -3.94 -8.08 19.15
N GLU A 100 -3.10 -9.04 19.47
CA GLU A 100 -1.69 -8.81 19.76
C GLU A 100 -0.78 -9.50 18.75
N ILE A 101 0.23 -8.78 18.33
CA ILE A 101 1.30 -9.26 17.46
C ILE A 101 2.57 -9.27 18.30
N HIS A 102 3.06 -10.45 18.66
CA HIS A 102 4.29 -10.61 19.44
C HIS A 102 5.46 -10.99 18.54
N VAL A 103 6.55 -10.24 18.65
CA VAL A 103 7.85 -10.56 18.03
C VAL A 103 8.84 -10.89 19.13
N GLY A 104 9.25 -12.15 19.18
CA GLY A 104 10.23 -12.65 20.15
C GLY A 104 11.65 -12.35 19.68
N LEU A 105 12.41 -11.64 20.51
CA LEU A 105 13.79 -11.22 20.24
C LEU A 105 14.75 -12.07 21.08
N PRO A 106 15.62 -12.89 20.45
CA PRO A 106 16.71 -13.57 21.13
C PRO A 106 17.71 -12.59 21.73
N ARG A 107 18.54 -13.07 22.65
CA ARG A 107 19.65 -12.29 23.21
C ARG A 107 20.55 -11.77 22.09
N GLY A 108 20.86 -10.48 22.11
CA GLY A 108 21.67 -9.79 21.09
C GLY A 108 20.87 -9.22 19.91
N PHE A 109 19.55 -9.42 19.87
CA PHE A 109 18.66 -8.76 18.93
C PHE A 109 17.85 -7.67 19.62
N ASP A 110 17.61 -6.58 18.90
CA ASP A 110 16.70 -5.50 19.27
C ASP A 110 15.61 -5.30 18.24
N GLU A 111 14.65 -4.43 18.53
CA GLU A 111 13.53 -4.14 17.64
C GLU A 111 13.95 -3.51 16.32
N THR A 112 15.15 -2.92 16.23
CA THR A 112 15.67 -2.26 15.03
C THR A 112 16.36 -3.22 14.07
N SER A 113 16.70 -4.43 14.53
CA SER A 113 17.39 -5.44 13.73
C SER A 113 16.55 -5.82 12.50
N SER A 114 17.21 -6.04 11.38
CA SER A 114 16.55 -6.35 10.10
C SER A 114 15.66 -7.58 10.16
N GLU A 115 16.03 -8.56 10.99
CA GLU A 115 15.26 -9.80 11.20
C GLU A 115 14.01 -9.54 12.01
N ALA A 116 14.10 -8.77 13.11
CA ALA A 116 12.98 -8.38 13.93
C ALA A 116 11.96 -7.57 13.10
N GLN A 117 12.43 -6.60 12.32
CA GLN A 117 11.58 -5.78 11.47
C GLN A 117 10.91 -6.59 10.34
N ARG A 118 11.60 -7.58 9.75
CA ARG A 118 10.98 -8.48 8.78
C ARG A 118 9.90 -9.34 9.41
N ALA A 119 10.16 -9.91 10.58
CA ALA A 119 9.19 -10.72 11.31
C ALA A 119 7.97 -9.89 11.74
N ALA A 120 8.20 -8.70 12.30
CA ALA A 120 7.16 -7.75 12.68
C ALA A 120 6.27 -7.38 11.48
N ARG A 121 6.88 -7.02 10.36
CA ARG A 121 6.16 -6.65 9.12
C ARG A 121 5.33 -7.81 8.59
N ALA A 122 5.88 -9.02 8.53
CA ALA A 122 5.17 -10.19 8.06
C ALA A 122 3.95 -10.52 8.95
N ALA A 123 4.13 -10.50 10.27
CA ALA A 123 3.06 -10.74 11.22
C ALA A 123 1.98 -9.64 11.18
N SER A 124 2.38 -8.38 11.04
CA SER A 124 1.46 -7.25 10.90
C SER A 124 0.62 -7.35 9.62
N ILE A 125 1.21 -7.77 8.51
CA ILE A 125 0.45 -8.00 7.26
C ILE A 125 -0.56 -9.15 7.44
N LYS A 126 -0.19 -10.20 8.16
CA LYS A 126 -1.12 -11.28 8.51
C LYS A 126 -2.29 -10.77 9.36
N ALA A 127 -2.02 -9.95 10.37
CA ALA A 127 -3.05 -9.32 11.20
C ALA A 127 -3.99 -8.42 10.38
N LEU A 128 -3.44 -7.54 9.51
CA LEU A 128 -4.25 -6.71 8.60
C LEU A 128 -5.13 -7.56 7.67
N ARG A 129 -4.64 -8.70 7.20
CA ARG A 129 -5.44 -9.63 6.38
C ARG A 129 -6.63 -10.17 7.17
N THR A 130 -6.38 -10.66 8.37
CA THR A 130 -7.43 -11.19 9.26
C THR A 130 -8.49 -10.13 9.54
N GLU A 131 -8.09 -8.88 9.86
CA GLU A 131 -9.05 -7.77 10.06
C GLU A 131 -9.84 -7.46 8.78
N ALA A 132 -9.15 -7.37 7.65
CA ALA A 132 -9.80 -7.03 6.38
C ALA A 132 -10.80 -8.10 5.93
N GLU A 133 -10.45 -9.38 6.09
CA GLU A 133 -11.33 -10.52 5.78
C GLU A 133 -12.55 -10.59 6.72
N ALA A 134 -12.39 -10.15 7.99
CA ALA A 134 -13.48 -10.12 8.94
C ALA A 134 -14.40 -8.90 8.78
N LEU A 135 -13.86 -7.73 8.42
CA LEU A 135 -14.60 -6.46 8.49
C LEU A 135 -15.11 -5.96 7.14
N LEU A 136 -14.32 -6.13 6.06
CA LEU A 136 -14.68 -5.52 4.78
C LEU A 136 -15.88 -6.19 4.08
N PRO A 137 -16.05 -7.52 4.10
CA PRO A 137 -17.19 -8.14 3.46
C PRO A 137 -18.53 -7.69 4.00
N ASP A 138 -18.71 -7.73 5.32
CA ASP A 138 -19.97 -7.33 5.98
C ASP A 138 -20.27 -5.84 5.76
N ARG A 139 -19.20 -5.01 5.82
CA ARG A 139 -19.36 -3.58 5.56
C ARG A 139 -19.74 -3.30 4.11
N LEU A 140 -19.10 -3.96 3.13
CA LEU A 140 -19.47 -3.83 1.71
C LEU A 140 -20.92 -4.27 1.48
N GLN A 141 -21.33 -5.39 2.05
CA GLN A 141 -22.68 -5.91 1.95
C GLN A 141 -23.71 -4.91 2.50
N SER A 142 -23.48 -4.37 3.70
CA SER A 142 -24.35 -3.36 4.31
C SER A 142 -24.47 -2.10 3.45
N LEU A 143 -23.37 -1.62 2.85
CA LEU A 143 -23.39 -0.48 1.94
C LEU A 143 -24.14 -0.81 0.64
N ALA A 144 -23.94 -1.99 0.08
CA ALA A 144 -24.61 -2.44 -1.13
C ALA A 144 -26.15 -2.49 -0.94
N GLU A 145 -26.62 -3.06 0.16
CA GLU A 145 -28.04 -3.12 0.51
C GLU A 145 -28.65 -1.72 0.65
N ARG A 146 -28.00 -0.83 1.38
CA ARG A 146 -28.46 0.55 1.56
C ARG A 146 -28.54 1.34 0.26
N GLY A 147 -27.65 1.08 -0.69
CA GLY A 147 -27.56 1.80 -1.97
C GLY A 147 -28.28 1.11 -3.12
N GLY A 148 -28.85 -0.08 -2.92
CA GLY A 148 -29.47 -0.87 -3.98
C GLY A 148 -28.43 -1.32 -5.04
N TYR A 149 -27.24 -1.75 -4.60
CA TYR A 149 -26.20 -2.29 -5.46
C TYR A 149 -26.14 -3.81 -5.35
N THR A 150 -25.70 -4.44 -6.43
CA THR A 150 -25.43 -5.89 -6.47
C THR A 150 -24.03 -6.11 -7.00
N TYR A 151 -23.32 -7.06 -6.41
CA TYR A 151 -22.02 -7.54 -6.87
C TYR A 151 -22.01 -9.07 -6.86
N LYS A 152 -21.08 -9.68 -7.61
CA LYS A 152 -21.00 -11.12 -7.77
C LYS A 152 -20.18 -11.79 -6.67
N SER A 153 -19.03 -11.23 -6.38
CA SER A 153 -18.11 -11.76 -5.37
C SER A 153 -17.25 -10.67 -4.76
N ILE A 154 -16.70 -10.94 -3.58
CA ILE A 154 -15.72 -10.11 -2.92
C ILE A 154 -14.47 -10.94 -2.61
N SER A 155 -13.29 -10.32 -2.70
CA SER A 155 -12.03 -10.91 -2.28
C SER A 155 -11.13 -9.86 -1.63
N VAL A 156 -10.37 -10.26 -0.59
CA VAL A 156 -9.36 -9.43 0.05
C VAL A 156 -7.99 -9.82 -0.48
N LYS A 157 -7.22 -8.86 -0.99
CA LYS A 157 -5.92 -9.09 -1.63
C LYS A 157 -4.87 -8.07 -1.16
N ALA A 158 -3.59 -8.41 -1.26
CA ALA A 158 -2.49 -7.45 -1.12
C ALA A 158 -2.24 -6.78 -2.48
N LEU A 159 -2.97 -5.72 -2.79
CA LEU A 159 -2.84 -4.99 -4.05
C LEU A 159 -1.70 -3.98 -3.98
N LYS A 160 -0.89 -3.86 -5.05
CA LYS A 160 0.32 -3.01 -5.06
C LYS A 160 0.06 -1.54 -5.38
N SER A 161 -0.97 -1.22 -6.16
CA SER A 161 -1.14 0.11 -6.75
C SER A 161 -2.55 0.67 -6.66
N ARG A 162 -3.45 0.00 -5.95
CA ARG A 162 -4.85 0.42 -5.83
C ARG A 162 -5.45 -0.03 -4.50
N TRP A 163 -6.48 0.66 -4.06
CA TRP A 163 -7.21 0.32 -2.83
C TRP A 163 -8.32 -0.70 -3.05
N GLY A 164 -8.88 -0.74 -4.26
CA GLY A 164 -9.87 -1.70 -4.69
C GLY A 164 -9.88 -1.86 -6.19
N SER A 165 -10.73 -2.75 -6.69
CA SER A 165 -11.09 -2.87 -8.10
C SER A 165 -12.39 -3.65 -8.26
N CYS A 166 -13.21 -3.23 -9.23
CA CYS A 166 -14.38 -3.97 -9.68
C CYS A 166 -14.18 -4.43 -11.12
N SER A 167 -14.46 -5.69 -11.40
CA SER A 167 -14.41 -6.25 -12.77
C SER A 167 -15.71 -5.95 -13.54
N SER A 168 -15.70 -6.14 -14.86
CA SER A 168 -16.90 -6.09 -15.70
C SER A 168 -17.94 -7.16 -15.33
N THR A 169 -17.50 -8.24 -14.66
CA THR A 169 -18.35 -9.31 -14.11
C THR A 169 -18.82 -9.02 -12.69
N LYS A 170 -18.59 -7.79 -12.18
CA LYS A 170 -18.95 -7.32 -10.83
C LYS A 170 -18.24 -8.09 -9.69
N ASP A 171 -17.07 -8.65 -9.95
CA ASP A 171 -16.22 -9.19 -8.91
C ASP A 171 -15.39 -8.07 -8.28
N ILE A 172 -15.52 -7.87 -6.97
CA ILE A 172 -14.84 -6.80 -6.23
C ILE A 172 -13.63 -7.38 -5.50
N ALA A 173 -12.47 -6.74 -5.68
CA ALA A 173 -11.28 -7.03 -4.90
C ALA A 173 -10.90 -5.81 -4.06
N LEU A 174 -10.75 -6.00 -2.74
CA LEU A 174 -10.39 -4.96 -1.78
C LEU A 174 -8.98 -5.19 -1.24
N ASN A 175 -8.26 -4.10 -1.02
CA ASN A 175 -6.90 -4.16 -0.51
C ASN A 175 -6.91 -4.32 1.01
N LEU A 176 -6.19 -5.33 1.53
CA LEU A 176 -6.06 -5.52 2.99
C LEU A 176 -5.45 -4.31 3.71
N TYR A 177 -4.66 -3.49 3.01
CA TYR A 177 -4.07 -2.28 3.57
C TYR A 177 -5.08 -1.15 3.82
N LEU A 178 -6.34 -1.30 3.38
CA LEU A 178 -7.46 -0.43 3.78
C LEU A 178 -7.58 -0.34 5.30
N MET A 179 -7.24 -1.39 6.04
CA MET A 179 -7.29 -1.39 7.50
C MET A 179 -6.41 -0.32 8.16
N GLN A 180 -5.45 0.25 7.43
CA GLN A 180 -4.62 1.36 7.91
C GLN A 180 -5.23 2.74 7.66
N LEU A 181 -6.34 2.84 6.91
CA LEU A 181 -7.01 4.10 6.60
C LEU A 181 -8.11 4.42 7.62
N PRO A 182 -8.47 5.70 7.81
CA PRO A 182 -9.69 6.07 8.51
C PRO A 182 -10.93 5.42 7.87
N TRP A 183 -11.95 5.13 8.67
CA TRP A 183 -13.18 4.50 8.18
C TRP A 183 -13.85 5.28 7.06
N GLN A 184 -13.81 6.61 7.10
CA GLN A 184 -14.36 7.47 6.06
C GLN A 184 -13.72 7.18 4.68
N LEU A 185 -12.40 6.98 4.62
CA LEU A 185 -11.71 6.64 3.39
C LEU A 185 -11.94 5.18 2.98
N ILE A 186 -12.12 4.27 3.94
CA ILE A 186 -12.53 2.90 3.65
C ILE A 186 -13.90 2.92 2.97
N ASP A 187 -14.89 3.59 3.56
CA ASP A 187 -16.24 3.69 3.01
C ASP A 187 -16.24 4.34 1.62
N TYR A 188 -15.44 5.38 1.42
CA TYR A 188 -15.25 5.96 0.10
C TYR A 188 -14.79 4.93 -0.93
N VAL A 189 -13.81 4.08 -0.60
CA VAL A 189 -13.34 3.01 -1.52
C VAL A 189 -14.44 1.98 -1.76
N LEU A 190 -15.14 1.54 -0.73
CA LEU A 190 -16.22 0.56 -0.86
C LEU A 190 -17.34 1.09 -1.77
N TRP A 191 -17.78 2.34 -1.58
CA TRP A 191 -18.76 2.99 -2.45
C TRP A 191 -18.25 3.18 -3.88
N HIS A 192 -16.95 3.49 -4.05
CA HIS A 192 -16.30 3.60 -5.35
C HIS A 192 -16.39 2.29 -6.13
N GLU A 193 -16.04 1.16 -5.50
CA GLU A 193 -16.13 -0.16 -6.13
C GLU A 193 -17.58 -0.61 -6.37
N LEU A 194 -18.51 -0.29 -5.48
CA LEU A 194 -19.93 -0.52 -5.70
C LEU A 194 -20.45 0.29 -6.88
N THR A 195 -20.08 1.56 -7.01
CA THR A 195 -20.48 2.40 -8.14
C THR A 195 -20.01 1.80 -9.47
N HIS A 196 -18.84 1.16 -9.51
CA HIS A 196 -18.35 0.44 -10.69
C HIS A 196 -19.24 -0.74 -11.09
N THR A 197 -20.04 -1.30 -10.22
CA THR A 197 -21.00 -2.37 -10.60
C THR A 197 -22.13 -1.86 -11.50
N LYS A 198 -22.34 -0.53 -11.56
CA LYS A 198 -23.31 0.14 -12.45
C LYS A 198 -22.61 0.94 -13.55
N ILE A 199 -21.52 1.64 -13.22
CA ILE A 199 -20.87 2.61 -14.13
C ILE A 199 -19.36 2.36 -14.11
N MET A 200 -18.83 1.71 -15.16
CA MET A 200 -17.41 1.29 -15.21
C MET A 200 -16.41 2.44 -15.43
N ARG A 201 -16.80 3.54 -16.04
CA ARG A 201 -15.90 4.65 -16.42
C ARG A 201 -16.05 5.83 -15.47
N HIS A 202 -14.94 6.42 -15.03
CA HIS A 202 -14.89 7.61 -14.16
C HIS A 202 -15.30 8.91 -14.87
N GLY A 203 -16.44 8.91 -15.56
CA GLY A 203 -17.02 10.11 -16.19
C GLY A 203 -17.95 10.88 -15.23
N PRO A 204 -18.58 11.97 -15.71
CA PRO A 204 -19.57 12.73 -14.92
C PRO A 204 -20.67 11.85 -14.29
N PRO A 205 -21.25 10.84 -14.99
CA PRO A 205 -22.27 9.96 -14.41
C PRO A 205 -21.75 9.15 -13.21
N PHE A 206 -20.48 8.68 -13.26
CA PHE A 206 -19.87 7.95 -12.15
C PHE A 206 -19.78 8.82 -10.88
N TRP A 207 -19.26 10.03 -11.04
CA TRP A 207 -19.12 10.95 -9.91
C TRP A 207 -20.46 11.39 -9.36
N ALA A 208 -21.45 11.65 -10.21
CA ALA A 208 -22.80 11.98 -9.77
C ALA A 208 -23.44 10.84 -8.97
N GLU A 209 -23.29 9.59 -9.41
CA GLU A 209 -23.80 8.41 -8.69
C GLU A 209 -23.06 8.21 -7.36
N LEU A 210 -21.72 8.31 -7.36
CA LEU A 210 -20.92 8.17 -6.13
C LEU A 210 -21.24 9.25 -5.09
N GLU A 211 -21.41 10.50 -5.51
CA GLU A 211 -21.71 11.64 -4.62
C GLU A 211 -23.12 11.56 -3.98
N ARG A 212 -24.03 10.75 -4.50
CA ARG A 212 -25.31 10.44 -3.83
C ARG A 212 -25.13 9.71 -2.51
N HIS A 213 -24.05 8.95 -2.36
CA HIS A 213 -23.76 8.14 -1.18
C HIS A 213 -22.60 8.70 -0.36
N VAL A 214 -21.69 9.40 -1.00
CA VAL A 214 -20.47 9.96 -0.40
C VAL A 214 -20.39 11.43 -0.74
N PRO A 215 -20.92 12.33 0.08
CA PRO A 215 -20.76 13.77 -0.13
C PRO A 215 -19.29 14.14 -0.24
N HIS A 216 -18.97 15.01 -1.20
CA HIS A 216 -17.59 15.45 -1.47
C HIS A 216 -16.62 14.33 -1.86
N ALA A 217 -17.10 13.28 -2.55
CA ALA A 217 -16.29 12.12 -2.98
C ALA A 217 -15.00 12.52 -3.71
N ARG A 218 -15.01 13.61 -4.49
CA ARG A 218 -13.81 14.13 -5.17
C ARG A 218 -12.72 14.60 -4.20
N ASN A 219 -13.09 15.13 -3.03
CA ASN A 219 -12.13 15.55 -2.01
C ASN A 219 -11.51 14.31 -1.36
N LEU A 220 -12.31 13.31 -1.01
CA LEU A 220 -11.82 12.02 -0.48
C LEU A 220 -10.93 11.30 -1.50
N SER A 221 -11.26 11.42 -2.80
CA SER A 221 -10.39 10.92 -3.88
C SER A 221 -9.00 11.57 -3.88
N LYS A 222 -8.91 12.87 -3.61
CA LYS A 222 -7.62 13.56 -3.49
C LYS A 222 -6.93 13.18 -2.20
N GLU A 223 -7.65 13.14 -1.09
CA GLU A 223 -7.13 12.82 0.23
C GLU A 223 -6.50 11.43 0.27
N ILE A 224 -7.16 10.40 -0.29
CA ILE A 224 -6.64 9.03 -0.27
C ILE A 224 -5.30 8.88 -1.00
N HIS A 225 -4.99 9.75 -1.96
CA HIS A 225 -3.70 9.77 -2.64
C HIS A 225 -2.55 10.28 -1.76
N THR A 226 -2.86 11.01 -0.69
CA THR A 226 -1.86 11.49 0.28
C THR A 226 -1.54 10.43 1.33
N TYR A 227 -2.43 9.43 1.49
CA TYR A 227 -2.24 8.37 2.47
C TYR A 227 -1.18 7.37 2.01
N GLN A 228 -0.21 7.18 2.89
CA GLN A 228 0.85 6.20 2.69
C GLN A 228 0.82 5.21 3.85
N PRO A 229 0.35 3.99 3.62
CA PRO A 229 0.32 2.98 4.66
C PRO A 229 1.74 2.67 5.16
N THR A 230 1.92 2.52 6.46
CA THR A 230 3.19 2.11 7.08
C THR A 230 3.65 0.74 6.57
N LEU A 231 2.67 -0.12 6.25
CA LEU A 231 2.88 -1.43 5.64
C LEU A 231 2.43 -1.37 4.19
N HIS A 232 3.32 -1.76 3.27
CA HIS A 232 3.05 -1.83 1.84
C HIS A 232 3.35 -3.22 1.28
N PRO A 233 2.70 -3.63 0.17
CA PRO A 233 3.14 -4.80 -0.59
C PRO A 233 4.55 -4.49 -1.17
N ARG A 234 5.42 -5.44 -1.03
CA ARG A 234 6.77 -5.42 -1.62
C ARG A 234 6.75 -5.81 -3.09
#